data_8afbf33db78e44efb13884acc79cbf9d
#
_entry.id   8afbf33db78e44efb13884acc79cbf9d
#
_cell.length_a   1.000
_cell.length_b   1.000
_cell.length_c   1.000
_cell.angle_alpha   90.00
_cell.angle_beta   90.00
_cell.angle_gamma   90.00
#
_symmetry.space_group_name_H-M   'P 1'
#
loop_
_entity.id
_entity.type
_entity.pdbx_description
1 polymer ?
#
loop_
_entity_poly.entity_id
_entity_poly.type
_entity_poly.pdbx_seq_one_letter_code
_entity_poly.pdbx_strand_id
1 'polypeptide(L)'
;ATGVPVISHTQNATCGHDQIDMVTGEGCPAEQLVVGHSDGTTDFDYQKSLADRGAFVGFDRFGISLFQPDEVRIANIIKMIAAGHLTRVLMSHDSISCWLGRPYPYASSFEAMQEMLPNWRSNHIFKEILPKMRAAGVTEEQIETILVENPKRLFSCALGHKH
;
A
#
# COMPACT_ATOMS: atom_id res chain seq x y z
N ALA A 1 -6.53 22.95 -8.90
CA ALA A 1 -6.56 21.57 -8.45
C ALA A 1 -7.20 21.45 -7.08
N THR A 2 -7.81 20.29 -6.76
CA THR A 2 -8.60 20.07 -5.53
C THR A 2 -7.73 19.90 -4.28
N GLY A 3 -6.43 19.62 -4.43
CA GLY A 3 -5.54 19.27 -3.32
C GLY A 3 -5.75 17.85 -2.75
N VAL A 4 -6.67 17.07 -3.34
CA VAL A 4 -6.93 15.69 -2.92
C VAL A 4 -5.78 14.79 -3.35
N PRO A 5 -5.27 13.88 -2.49
CA PRO A 5 -4.24 12.94 -2.88
C PRO A 5 -4.72 11.97 -3.95
N VAL A 6 -3.79 11.51 -4.78
CA VAL A 6 -4.02 10.51 -5.84
C VAL A 6 -3.60 9.15 -5.31
N ILE A 7 -4.48 8.16 -5.40
CA ILE A 7 -4.16 6.76 -5.16
C ILE A 7 -4.25 6.04 -6.50
N SER A 8 -3.12 5.57 -7.00
CA SER A 8 -3.02 4.93 -8.29
C SER A 8 -3.07 3.40 -8.18
N HIS A 9 -3.20 2.75 -9.32
CA HIS A 9 -3.11 1.30 -9.45
C HIS A 9 -1.88 0.94 -10.28
N THR A 10 -1.08 -0.01 -9.82
CA THR A 10 -0.06 -0.69 -10.62
C THR A 10 -0.29 -2.19 -10.63
N GLN A 11 0.31 -2.89 -11.56
CA GLN A 11 0.30 -4.34 -11.61
C GLN A 11 1.73 -4.85 -11.75
N ASN A 12 2.12 -5.79 -10.89
CA ASN A 12 3.46 -6.38 -10.88
C ASN A 12 4.60 -5.33 -10.82
N ALA A 13 4.38 -4.25 -10.06
CA ALA A 13 5.33 -3.15 -9.91
C ALA A 13 5.75 -2.49 -11.25
N THR A 14 4.79 -2.28 -12.14
CA THR A 14 5.04 -1.60 -13.42
C THR A 14 4.54 -0.15 -13.38
N CYS A 15 5.13 0.72 -14.21
CA CYS A 15 4.65 2.10 -14.47
C CYS A 15 4.60 3.05 -13.26
N GLY A 16 5.13 2.69 -12.10
CA GLY A 16 5.09 3.59 -10.92
C GLY A 16 5.89 4.88 -11.15
N HIS A 17 7.03 4.80 -11.81
CA HIS A 17 7.82 5.99 -12.18
C HIS A 17 7.11 6.87 -13.18
N ASP A 18 6.48 6.28 -14.19
CA ASP A 18 5.70 7.02 -15.20
C ASP A 18 4.51 7.75 -14.55
N GLN A 19 3.87 7.11 -13.56
CA GLN A 19 2.78 7.73 -12.79
C GLN A 19 3.28 8.92 -11.96
N ILE A 20 4.46 8.82 -11.34
CA ILE A 20 5.07 9.95 -10.62
C ILE A 20 5.36 11.08 -11.61
N ASP A 21 5.96 10.78 -12.78
CA ASP A 21 6.27 11.78 -13.80
C ASP A 21 5.01 12.50 -14.29
N MET A 22 3.96 11.73 -14.59
CA MET A 22 2.68 12.28 -15.04
C MET A 22 2.07 13.21 -13.99
N VAL A 23 1.95 12.75 -12.73
CA VAL A 23 1.30 13.49 -11.65
C VAL A 23 2.09 14.76 -11.30
N THR A 24 3.42 14.67 -11.25
CA THR A 24 4.27 15.84 -10.98
C THR A 24 4.32 16.82 -12.15
N GLY A 25 4.27 16.32 -13.38
CA GLY A 25 4.17 17.15 -14.59
C GLY A 25 2.89 18.00 -14.63
N GLU A 26 1.81 17.51 -14.02
CA GLU A 26 0.54 18.27 -13.86
C GLU A 26 0.53 19.16 -12.60
N GLY A 27 1.66 19.31 -11.92
CA GLY A 27 1.83 20.19 -10.77
C GLY A 27 1.32 19.62 -9.43
N CYS A 28 1.05 18.30 -9.36
CA CYS A 28 0.75 17.65 -8.10
C CYS A 28 2.05 17.12 -7.47
N PRO A 29 2.37 17.48 -6.20
CA PRO A 29 3.58 16.97 -5.56
C PRO A 29 3.56 15.44 -5.42
N ALA A 30 4.74 14.80 -5.56
CA ALA A 30 4.87 13.35 -5.41
C ALA A 30 4.39 12.85 -4.04
N GLU A 31 4.51 13.67 -3.01
CA GLU A 31 4.02 13.42 -1.65
C GLU A 31 2.49 13.28 -1.55
N GLN A 32 1.76 13.64 -2.58
CA GLN A 32 0.32 13.46 -2.69
C GLN A 32 -0.07 12.25 -3.55
N LEU A 33 0.91 11.46 -4.01
CA LEU A 33 0.68 10.24 -4.77
C LEU A 33 0.99 9.01 -3.93
N VAL A 34 0.05 8.06 -3.93
CA VAL A 34 0.28 6.68 -3.51
C VAL A 34 0.42 5.82 -4.77
N VAL A 35 1.56 5.20 -4.96
CA VAL A 35 1.74 4.17 -6.00
C VAL A 35 1.20 2.86 -5.42
N GLY A 36 -0.04 2.55 -5.75
CA GLY A 36 -0.77 1.38 -5.23
C GLY A 36 -0.24 0.07 -5.79
N HIS A 37 -0.36 -0.98 -5.00
CA HIS A 37 0.07 -2.35 -5.33
C HIS A 37 1.57 -2.49 -5.65
N SER A 38 2.39 -1.59 -5.08
CA SER A 38 3.85 -1.67 -5.20
C SER A 38 4.45 -2.90 -4.52
N ASP A 39 3.66 -3.61 -3.70
CA ASP A 39 4.00 -4.86 -3.03
C ASP A 39 3.84 -6.11 -3.91
N GLY A 40 3.43 -5.94 -5.18
CA GLY A 40 3.33 -7.03 -6.17
C GLY A 40 4.67 -7.54 -6.72
N THR A 41 5.80 -7.13 -6.13
CA THR A 41 7.15 -7.53 -6.55
C THR A 41 8.05 -7.83 -5.35
N THR A 42 9.11 -8.61 -5.59
CA THR A 42 10.22 -8.79 -4.64
C THR A 42 11.31 -7.73 -4.80
N ASP A 43 11.23 -6.90 -5.83
CA ASP A 43 12.21 -5.86 -6.17
C ASP A 43 12.12 -4.70 -5.16
N PHE A 44 12.97 -4.78 -4.14
CA PHE A 44 13.08 -3.75 -3.11
C PHE A 44 13.63 -2.42 -3.67
N ASP A 45 14.56 -2.48 -4.62
CA ASP A 45 15.17 -1.27 -5.18
C ASP A 45 14.14 -0.44 -5.96
N TYR A 46 13.22 -1.10 -6.66
CA TYR A 46 12.07 -0.43 -7.26
C TYR A 46 11.21 0.27 -6.20
N GLN A 47 10.79 -0.44 -5.14
CA GLN A 47 9.96 0.14 -4.08
C GLN A 47 10.66 1.32 -3.40
N LYS A 48 11.95 1.17 -3.09
CA LYS A 48 12.78 2.23 -2.51
C LYS A 48 12.85 3.45 -3.43
N SER A 49 13.06 3.24 -4.73
CA SER A 49 13.19 4.32 -5.71
C SER A 49 11.92 5.17 -5.85
N LEU A 50 10.73 4.59 -5.67
CA LEU A 50 9.47 5.35 -5.60
C LEU A 50 9.44 6.28 -4.38
N ALA A 51 9.87 5.76 -3.22
CA ALA A 51 9.96 6.53 -1.98
C ALA A 51 11.04 7.62 -2.04
N ASP A 52 12.19 7.36 -2.67
CA ASP A 52 13.25 8.35 -2.92
C ASP A 52 12.72 9.56 -3.72
N ARG A 53 11.75 9.34 -4.59
CA ARG A 53 11.06 10.39 -5.35
C ARG A 53 9.94 11.10 -4.59
N GLY A 54 9.68 10.72 -3.34
CA GLY A 54 8.70 11.34 -2.46
C GLY A 54 7.33 10.69 -2.44
N ALA A 55 7.02 9.74 -3.34
CA ALA A 55 5.73 9.08 -3.37
C ALA A 55 5.53 8.14 -2.18
N PHE A 56 4.27 7.91 -1.80
CA PHE A 56 3.93 6.82 -0.90
C PHE A 56 3.94 5.49 -1.66
N VAL A 57 4.44 4.46 -1.00
CA VAL A 57 4.53 3.09 -1.51
C VAL A 57 3.44 2.26 -0.88
N GLY A 58 2.49 1.78 -1.69
CA GLY A 58 1.36 0.97 -1.25
C GLY A 58 1.75 -0.50 -1.07
N PHE A 59 1.87 -0.95 0.18
CA PHE A 59 1.86 -2.36 0.57
C PHE A 59 0.42 -2.72 0.93
N ASP A 60 -0.41 -2.85 -0.08
CA ASP A 60 -1.86 -2.76 0.07
C ASP A 60 -2.61 -4.03 -0.36
N ARG A 61 -1.91 -5.14 -0.58
CA ARG A 61 -2.48 -6.45 -0.93
C ARG A 61 -2.22 -7.53 0.12
N PHE A 62 -2.15 -7.16 1.41
CA PHE A 62 -2.01 -8.15 2.48
C PHE A 62 -3.16 -9.16 2.48
N GLY A 63 -2.80 -10.45 2.55
CA GLY A 63 -3.73 -11.57 2.48
C GLY A 63 -3.97 -12.10 1.07
N ILE A 64 -3.50 -11.40 0.02
CA ILE A 64 -3.60 -11.88 -1.38
C ILE A 64 -2.28 -12.56 -1.77
N SER A 65 -2.14 -13.81 -1.37
CA SER A 65 -0.92 -14.61 -1.60
C SER A 65 -0.68 -14.96 -3.08
N LEU A 66 -1.69 -14.81 -3.95
CA LEU A 66 -1.56 -15.02 -5.40
C LEU A 66 -0.53 -14.07 -6.05
N PHE A 67 -0.36 -12.86 -5.53
CA PHE A 67 0.61 -11.89 -6.06
C PHE A 67 1.96 -12.00 -5.36
N GLN A 68 1.94 -12.03 -4.03
CA GLN A 68 3.14 -12.21 -3.20
C GLN A 68 2.75 -12.79 -1.84
N PRO A 69 3.59 -13.61 -1.20
CA PRO A 69 3.42 -13.99 0.20
C PRO A 69 3.53 -12.79 1.12
N ASP A 70 2.79 -12.79 2.23
CA ASP A 70 2.82 -11.72 3.23
C ASP A 70 4.21 -11.57 3.87
N GLU A 71 4.97 -12.66 4.00
CA GLU A 71 6.34 -12.66 4.51
C GLU A 71 7.28 -11.81 3.66
N VAL A 72 7.11 -11.84 2.34
CA VAL A 72 7.88 -10.98 1.41
C VAL A 72 7.53 -9.52 1.60
N ARG A 73 6.24 -9.20 1.76
CA ARG A 73 5.76 -7.85 2.05
C ARG A 73 6.34 -7.31 3.35
N ILE A 74 6.27 -8.10 4.43
CA ILE A 74 6.86 -7.77 5.74
C ILE A 74 8.37 -7.52 5.61
N ALA A 75 9.09 -8.42 4.95
CA ALA A 75 10.54 -8.27 4.76
C ALA A 75 10.89 -6.97 4.02
N ASN A 76 10.13 -6.62 2.97
CA ASN A 76 10.37 -5.39 2.22
C ASN A 76 10.00 -4.13 3.04
N ILE A 77 8.92 -4.16 3.84
CA ILE A 77 8.62 -3.06 4.78
C ILE A 77 9.75 -2.85 5.77
N ILE A 78 10.31 -3.92 6.34
CA ILE A 78 11.47 -3.82 7.25
C ILE A 78 12.68 -3.19 6.55
N LYS A 79 12.94 -3.55 5.29
CA LYS A 79 13.98 -2.90 4.49
C LYS A 79 13.68 -1.43 4.22
N MET A 80 12.41 -1.06 3.95
CA MET A 80 12.00 0.35 3.80
C MET A 80 12.25 1.14 5.08
N ILE A 81 11.92 0.58 6.24
CA ILE A 81 12.22 1.19 7.56
C ILE A 81 13.73 1.39 7.72
N ALA A 82 14.52 0.35 7.48
CA ALA A 82 15.99 0.40 7.59
C ALA A 82 16.63 1.40 6.61
N ALA A 83 16.03 1.60 5.45
CA ALA A 83 16.46 2.57 4.44
C ALA A 83 15.99 4.02 4.74
N GLY A 84 15.28 4.26 5.86
CA GLY A 84 14.81 5.60 6.25
C GLY A 84 13.49 6.03 5.61
N HIS A 85 12.77 5.12 4.94
CA HIS A 85 11.50 5.40 4.25
C HIS A 85 10.25 5.05 5.03
N LEU A 86 10.35 4.91 6.36
CA LEU A 86 9.21 4.61 7.24
C LEU A 86 8.00 5.52 6.94
N THR A 87 8.25 6.80 6.70
CA THR A 87 7.20 7.81 6.48
C THR A 87 6.58 7.79 5.09
N ARG A 88 6.96 6.84 4.24
CA ARG A 88 6.44 6.66 2.87
C ARG A 88 5.73 5.33 2.66
N VAL A 89 5.62 4.51 3.71
CA VAL A 89 4.96 3.20 3.66
C VAL A 89 3.49 3.33 4.04
N LEU A 90 2.61 2.76 3.24
CA LEU A 90 1.20 2.57 3.56
C LEU A 90 0.85 1.08 3.51
N MET A 91 -0.06 0.63 4.39
CA MET A 91 -0.52 -0.75 4.45
C MET A 91 -2.04 -0.82 4.32
N SER A 92 -2.53 -1.78 3.53
CA SER A 92 -3.95 -2.13 3.49
C SER A 92 -4.18 -3.55 2.94
N HIS A 93 -5.42 -3.91 2.64
CA HIS A 93 -5.79 -5.29 2.27
C HIS A 93 -6.27 -5.41 0.83
N ASP A 94 -6.59 -4.31 0.14
CA ASP A 94 -7.35 -4.34 -1.12
C ASP A 94 -8.64 -5.17 -1.00
N SER A 95 -9.24 -5.19 0.21
CA SER A 95 -10.34 -6.10 0.56
C SER A 95 -11.66 -5.60 0.00
N ILE A 96 -12.38 -6.50 -0.69
CA ILE A 96 -13.67 -6.24 -1.31
C ILE A 96 -14.76 -6.91 -0.48
N SER A 97 -15.71 -6.13 0.03
CA SER A 97 -16.89 -6.64 0.76
C SER A 97 -18.10 -6.82 -0.14
N CYS A 98 -18.18 -6.07 -1.24
CA CYS A 98 -19.21 -6.22 -2.26
C CYS A 98 -18.69 -5.82 -3.63
N TRP A 99 -19.26 -6.43 -4.68
CA TRP A 99 -18.90 -6.15 -6.07
C TRP A 99 -20.17 -5.85 -6.86
N LEU A 100 -20.40 -4.57 -7.13
CA LEU A 100 -21.65 -4.13 -7.74
C LEU A 100 -21.84 -4.67 -9.16
N GLY A 101 -22.86 -5.51 -9.33
CA GLY A 101 -23.39 -5.94 -10.63
C GLY A 101 -22.50 -6.84 -11.46
N ARG A 102 -21.40 -7.42 -10.90
CA ARG A 102 -20.48 -8.31 -11.59
C ARG A 102 -20.07 -9.48 -10.73
N PRO A 103 -19.72 -10.66 -11.33
CA PRO A 103 -19.06 -11.74 -10.60
C PRO A 103 -17.76 -11.26 -9.97
N TYR A 104 -17.35 -11.88 -8.88
CA TYR A 104 -16.02 -11.63 -8.29
C TYR A 104 -14.92 -11.92 -9.31
N PRO A 105 -13.84 -11.11 -9.36
CA PRO A 105 -12.87 -11.17 -10.45
C PRO A 105 -12.09 -12.49 -10.53
N TYR A 106 -12.03 -13.27 -9.46
CA TYR A 106 -11.21 -14.49 -9.39
C TYR A 106 -12.02 -15.74 -9.03
N ALA A 107 -13.30 -15.63 -8.78
CA ALA A 107 -14.13 -16.74 -8.34
C ALA A 107 -15.59 -16.57 -8.75
N SER A 108 -16.34 -17.68 -8.80
CA SER A 108 -17.76 -17.69 -9.17
C SER A 108 -18.69 -17.15 -8.08
N SER A 109 -18.23 -17.10 -6.83
CA SER A 109 -18.95 -16.57 -5.68
C SER A 109 -18.01 -16.02 -4.61
N PHE A 110 -18.58 -15.34 -3.61
CA PHE A 110 -17.83 -14.84 -2.46
C PHE A 110 -17.22 -15.98 -1.63
N GLU A 111 -17.95 -17.06 -1.45
CA GLU A 111 -17.49 -18.24 -0.73
C GLU A 111 -16.29 -18.89 -1.42
N ALA A 112 -16.37 -19.09 -2.74
CA ALA A 112 -15.28 -19.64 -3.53
C ALA A 112 -14.04 -18.72 -3.49
N MET A 113 -14.23 -17.40 -3.45
CA MET A 113 -13.14 -16.45 -3.28
C MET A 113 -12.49 -16.56 -1.89
N GLN A 114 -13.31 -16.71 -0.83
CA GLN A 114 -12.79 -16.89 0.52
C GLN A 114 -12.02 -18.22 0.71
N GLU A 115 -12.47 -19.29 0.04
CA GLU A 115 -11.75 -20.56 0.02
C GLU A 115 -10.38 -20.43 -0.68
N MET A 116 -10.33 -19.70 -1.79
CA MET A 116 -9.10 -19.45 -2.55
C MET A 116 -8.14 -18.51 -1.80
N LEU A 117 -8.67 -17.50 -1.12
CA LEU A 117 -7.93 -16.44 -0.45
C LEU A 117 -8.41 -16.26 1.00
N PRO A 118 -8.16 -17.24 1.88
CA PRO A 118 -8.71 -17.24 3.25
C PRO A 118 -8.19 -16.08 4.11
N ASN A 119 -7.08 -15.50 3.73
CA ASN A 119 -6.44 -14.37 4.42
C ASN A 119 -6.86 -13.02 3.85
N TRP A 120 -7.57 -12.98 2.74
CA TRP A 120 -8.03 -11.73 2.13
C TRP A 120 -9.28 -11.20 2.85
N ARG A 121 -9.05 -10.61 4.00
CA ARG A 121 -10.08 -10.10 4.92
C ARG A 121 -9.62 -8.84 5.63
N SER A 122 -10.53 -7.93 5.92
CA SER A 122 -10.23 -6.59 6.45
C SER A 122 -9.56 -6.56 7.84
N ASN A 123 -9.54 -7.67 8.57
CA ASN A 123 -8.88 -7.77 9.88
C ASN A 123 -7.54 -8.54 9.83
N HIS A 124 -7.09 -8.97 8.65
CA HIS A 124 -5.90 -9.80 8.50
C HIS A 124 -4.61 -9.10 8.99
N ILE A 125 -4.43 -7.82 8.64
CA ILE A 125 -3.28 -7.03 9.13
C ILE A 125 -3.22 -7.06 10.66
N PHE A 126 -4.33 -6.79 11.33
CA PHE A 126 -4.37 -6.68 12.79
C PHE A 126 -4.15 -8.02 13.50
N LYS A 127 -4.70 -9.10 12.95
CA LYS A 127 -4.65 -10.42 13.59
C LYS A 127 -3.39 -11.21 13.30
N GLU A 128 -2.84 -11.06 12.09
CA GLU A 128 -1.76 -11.92 11.60
C GLU A 128 -0.48 -11.13 11.29
N ILE A 129 -0.59 -9.97 10.61
CA ILE A 129 0.59 -9.27 10.10
C ILE A 129 1.30 -8.49 11.20
N LEU A 130 0.56 -7.70 12.00
CA LEU A 130 1.18 -6.92 13.08
C LEU A 130 1.91 -7.79 14.11
N PRO A 131 1.37 -8.94 14.56
CA PRO A 131 2.12 -9.86 15.41
C PRO A 131 3.43 -10.35 14.77
N LYS A 132 3.43 -10.66 13.46
CA LYS A 132 4.64 -11.07 12.74
C LYS A 132 5.65 -9.92 12.63
N MET A 133 5.19 -8.69 12.34
CA MET A 133 6.06 -7.51 12.29
C MET A 133 6.72 -7.25 13.64
N ARG A 134 5.97 -7.33 14.76
CA ARG A 134 6.51 -7.22 16.12
C ARG A 134 7.56 -8.27 16.41
N ALA A 135 7.27 -9.53 16.08
CA ALA A 135 8.21 -10.63 16.23
C ALA A 135 9.50 -10.44 15.42
N ALA A 136 9.41 -9.72 14.28
CA ALA A 136 10.54 -9.35 13.45
C ALA A 136 11.26 -8.05 13.89
N GLY A 137 10.87 -7.46 15.04
CA GLY A 137 11.53 -6.31 15.65
C GLY A 137 11.00 -4.93 15.23
N VAL A 138 9.87 -4.87 14.51
CA VAL A 138 9.22 -3.58 14.21
C VAL A 138 8.57 -3.04 15.49
N THR A 139 8.88 -1.79 15.84
CA THR A 139 8.39 -1.16 17.07
C THR A 139 6.94 -0.67 16.94
N GLU A 140 6.26 -0.47 18.09
CA GLU A 140 4.91 0.09 18.10
C GLU A 140 4.86 1.50 17.47
N GLU A 141 5.88 2.33 17.69
CA GLU A 141 5.99 3.66 17.09
C GLU A 141 6.08 3.60 15.55
N GLN A 142 6.80 2.60 15.03
CA GLN A 142 6.90 2.37 13.59
C GLN A 142 5.56 1.88 13.03
N ILE A 143 4.87 0.99 13.74
CA ILE A 143 3.54 0.50 13.38
C ILE A 143 2.55 1.67 13.37
N GLU A 144 2.53 2.49 14.41
CA GLU A 144 1.67 3.68 14.49
C GLU A 144 1.97 4.66 13.35
N THR A 145 3.25 4.87 13.04
CA THR A 145 3.65 5.71 11.91
C THR A 145 3.03 5.20 10.60
N ILE A 146 3.12 3.91 10.32
CA ILE A 146 2.61 3.31 9.08
C ILE A 146 1.07 3.37 9.03
N LEU A 147 0.39 3.03 10.13
CA LEU A 147 -1.06 2.86 10.13
C LEU A 147 -1.86 4.13 10.42
N VAL A 148 -1.24 5.12 11.08
CA VAL A 148 -1.93 6.32 11.55
C VAL A 148 -1.29 7.58 10.97
N GLU A 149 -0.01 7.82 11.24
CA GLU A 149 0.61 9.10 10.90
C GLU A 149 0.84 9.27 9.39
N ASN A 150 1.17 8.20 8.67
CA ASN A 150 1.33 8.26 7.21
C ASN A 150 0.01 8.53 6.48
N PRO A 151 -1.11 7.80 6.75
CA PRO A 151 -2.41 8.16 6.21
C PRO A 151 -2.82 9.61 6.57
N LYS A 152 -2.63 10.00 7.81
CA LYS A 152 -2.93 11.37 8.28
C LYS A 152 -2.12 12.41 7.50
N ARG A 153 -0.82 12.18 7.30
CA ARG A 153 0.06 13.05 6.49
C ARG A 153 -0.43 13.15 5.05
N LEU A 154 -0.74 12.02 4.42
CA LEU A 154 -1.26 11.98 3.05
C LEU A 154 -2.54 12.82 2.91
N PHE A 155 -3.51 12.62 3.79
CA PHE A 155 -4.81 13.30 3.70
C PHE A 155 -4.80 14.73 4.25
N SER A 156 -3.84 15.10 5.11
CA SER A 156 -3.71 16.48 5.62
C SER A 156 -3.29 17.47 4.53
N CYS A 157 -2.62 17.03 3.47
CA CYS A 157 -2.28 17.89 2.33
C CYS A 157 -3.54 18.47 1.66
N ALA A 158 -4.67 17.75 1.70
CA ALA A 158 -5.94 18.20 1.14
C ALA A 158 -6.58 19.36 1.93
N LEU A 159 -6.25 19.52 3.21
CA LEU A 159 -6.85 20.51 4.10
C LEU A 159 -6.13 21.87 4.09
N GLY A 160 -4.93 21.93 3.50
CA GLY A 160 -4.09 23.15 3.47
C GLY A 160 -4.47 24.19 2.41
N HIS A 161 -5.34 23.88 1.46
CA HIS A 161 -5.83 24.82 0.46
C HIS A 161 -7.06 25.57 1.02
N LYS A 162 -6.81 26.58 1.86
CA LYS A 162 -7.82 27.62 2.10
C LYS A 162 -7.99 28.41 0.80
N HIS A 163 -9.20 28.37 0.27
CA HIS A 163 -9.68 29.22 -0.81
C HIS A 163 -9.57 30.71 -0.45
#